data_543d18df783ec91671dfe8a14ed88081
#
_entry.id   543d18df783ec91671dfe8a14ed88081
#
_cell.length_a   1.000
_cell.length_b   1.000
_cell.length_c   1.000
_cell.angle_alpha   90.00
_cell.angle_beta   90.00
_cell.angle_gamma   90.00
#
_symmetry.space_group_name_H-M   'P 1'
#
loop_
_entity.id
_entity.type
_entity.pdbx_description
1 polymer ?
#
loop_
_entity_poly.entity_id
_entity_poly.type
_entity_poly.pdbx_seq_one_letter_code
_entity_poly.pdbx_strand_id
1 'polypeptide(L)'
;LIKALRCISEECKASSDRIHYFGFDLDTLTGGGYEDIEELLNPFQNELIVTDILSMIKRISGETLEDEMKRLAKALGKIKTLGNDFRKLLGNNLYCLFQEHVHTLYDSLRFNQVINPALDYKTIGIAMAEREKVMQRHVKFSLSHMKPNDKLVLMGHNRHLSKESGLIKKVGPASPGG
;
A
#
# COMPACT_ATOMS: atom_id res chain seq x y z
N LEU A 1 18.21 -4.37 -11.91
CA LEU A 1 16.90 -5.01 -11.77
C LEU A 1 15.85 -4.40 -12.71
N ILE A 2 15.58 -3.09 -12.66
CA ILE A 2 14.56 -2.41 -13.51
C ILE A 2 14.81 -2.65 -15.02
N LYS A 3 16.06 -2.59 -15.48
CA LYS A 3 16.40 -2.90 -16.89
C LYS A 3 16.06 -4.34 -17.27
N ALA A 4 16.38 -5.31 -16.39
CA ALA A 4 16.05 -6.72 -16.62
C ALA A 4 14.54 -6.95 -16.65
N LEU A 5 13.78 -6.33 -15.74
CA LEU A 5 12.32 -6.42 -15.69
C LEU A 5 11.67 -5.79 -16.93
N ARG A 6 12.20 -4.67 -17.45
CA ARG A 6 11.74 -4.07 -18.72
C ARG A 6 11.99 -5.01 -19.91
N CYS A 7 13.18 -5.61 -19.98
CA CYS A 7 13.53 -6.56 -21.05
C CYS A 7 12.57 -7.76 -21.07
N ILE A 8 12.34 -8.37 -19.89
CA ILE A 8 11.40 -9.49 -19.74
C ILE A 8 9.96 -9.05 -20.13
N SER A 9 9.53 -7.86 -19.71
CA SER A 9 8.21 -7.31 -20.06
C SER A 9 8.06 -7.07 -21.56
N GLU A 10 9.14 -6.64 -22.24
CA GLU A 10 9.14 -6.42 -23.68
C GLU A 10 9.10 -7.73 -24.48
N GLU A 11 9.84 -8.74 -24.03
CA GLU A 11 9.79 -10.09 -24.61
C GLU A 11 8.42 -10.74 -24.44
N CYS A 12 7.74 -10.51 -23.30
CA CYS A 12 6.41 -11.04 -23.03
C CYS A 12 5.25 -10.27 -23.70
N LYS A 13 5.49 -9.11 -24.31
CA LYS A 13 4.44 -8.34 -25.02
C LYS A 13 3.79 -9.09 -26.17
N ALA A 14 4.52 -10.01 -26.79
CA ALA A 14 4.03 -10.84 -27.91
C ALA A 14 3.28 -12.09 -27.46
N SER A 15 3.30 -12.44 -26.18
CA SER A 15 2.62 -13.61 -25.62
C SER A 15 1.35 -13.19 -24.86
N SER A 16 0.41 -14.12 -24.70
CA SER A 16 -0.77 -13.94 -23.84
C SER A 16 -0.36 -13.83 -22.34
N ASP A 17 0.88 -14.14 -22.04
CA ASP A 17 1.42 -14.20 -20.68
C ASP A 17 2.00 -12.83 -20.30
N ARG A 18 1.21 -12.06 -19.59
CA ARG A 18 1.66 -10.75 -19.07
C ARG A 18 2.28 -10.92 -17.69
N ILE A 19 3.44 -10.26 -17.51
CA ILE A 19 4.05 -10.14 -16.19
C ILE A 19 3.48 -8.88 -15.52
N HIS A 20 2.85 -9.07 -14.37
CA HIS A 20 2.35 -7.98 -13.54
C HIS A 20 3.31 -7.73 -12.39
N TYR A 21 3.62 -6.46 -12.15
CA TYR A 21 4.47 -6.04 -11.05
C TYR A 21 3.62 -5.36 -9.98
N PHE A 22 3.76 -5.80 -8.74
CA PHE A 22 3.10 -5.20 -7.60
C PHE A 22 4.14 -4.84 -6.54
N GLY A 23 4.09 -3.60 -6.06
CA GLY A 23 4.78 -3.24 -4.84
C GLY A 23 4.05 -3.86 -3.65
N PHE A 24 4.77 -4.46 -2.71
CA PHE A 24 4.16 -4.96 -1.48
C PHE A 24 4.73 -4.32 -0.22
N ASP A 25 5.80 -3.52 -0.34
CA ASP A 25 6.35 -2.76 0.77
C ASP A 25 5.64 -1.41 0.95
N LEU A 26 5.66 -0.92 2.18
CA LEU A 26 5.09 0.37 2.54
C LEU A 26 6.17 1.44 2.36
N ASP A 27 6.04 2.27 1.33
CA ASP A 27 6.90 3.43 1.15
C ASP A 27 6.40 4.60 2.01
N THR A 28 7.25 5.03 2.93
CA THR A 28 6.93 6.08 3.89
C THR A 28 7.58 7.43 3.55
N LEU A 29 8.49 7.45 2.59
CA LEU A 29 9.36 8.61 2.37
C LEU A 29 8.88 9.53 1.26
N THR A 30 8.11 9.03 0.30
CA THR A 30 7.82 9.77 -0.92
C THR A 30 6.46 10.48 -0.93
N GLY A 31 5.60 10.23 0.07
CA GLY A 31 4.25 10.81 0.10
C GLY A 31 3.38 10.40 -1.08
N GLY A 32 3.79 9.35 -1.81
CA GLY A 32 3.03 8.77 -2.91
C GLY A 32 1.70 8.19 -2.46
N GLY A 33 0.83 7.96 -3.42
CA GLY A 33 -0.48 7.36 -3.18
C GLY A 33 -1.66 8.31 -3.43
N TYR A 34 -1.49 9.62 -3.27
CA TYR A 34 -2.53 10.59 -3.62
C TYR A 34 -2.71 10.66 -5.13
N GLU A 35 -1.61 10.86 -5.83
CA GLU A 35 -1.54 10.95 -7.28
C GLU A 35 -2.00 9.64 -7.94
N ASP A 36 -1.63 8.49 -7.38
CA ASP A 36 -2.07 7.18 -7.86
C ASP A 36 -3.58 7.02 -7.77
N ILE A 37 -4.19 7.49 -6.67
CA ILE A 37 -5.65 7.45 -6.47
C ILE A 37 -6.35 8.42 -7.43
N GLU A 38 -5.81 9.61 -7.59
CA GLU A 38 -6.35 10.62 -8.53
C GLU A 38 -6.29 10.08 -9.97
N GLU A 39 -5.16 9.52 -10.39
CA GLU A 39 -5.01 8.92 -11.72
C GLU A 39 -5.99 7.75 -11.94
N LEU A 40 -6.13 6.87 -10.93
CA LEU A 40 -7.04 5.74 -10.97
C LEU A 40 -8.50 6.17 -11.17
N LEU A 41 -8.92 7.25 -10.53
CA LEU A 41 -10.29 7.76 -10.56
C LEU A 41 -10.54 8.82 -11.64
N ASN A 42 -9.49 9.30 -12.33
CA ASN A 42 -9.60 10.34 -13.34
C ASN A 42 -10.68 10.08 -14.42
N PRO A 43 -10.86 8.85 -14.96
CA PRO A 43 -11.93 8.57 -15.93
C PRO A 43 -13.36 8.81 -15.38
N PHE A 44 -13.51 8.86 -14.06
CA PHE A 44 -14.80 8.97 -13.35
C PHE A 44 -14.94 10.30 -12.60
N GLN A 45 -14.06 11.27 -12.85
CA GLN A 45 -14.01 12.54 -12.10
C GLN A 45 -15.29 13.40 -12.19
N ASN A 46 -16.15 13.16 -13.18
CA ASN A 46 -17.42 13.85 -13.33
C ASN A 46 -18.55 13.24 -12.47
N GLU A 47 -18.33 12.09 -11.86
CA GLU A 47 -19.29 11.45 -10.99
C GLU A 47 -19.25 12.07 -9.59
N LEU A 48 -20.42 12.48 -9.08
CA LEU A 48 -20.51 13.16 -7.77
C LEU A 48 -19.89 12.36 -6.63
N ILE A 49 -20.08 11.03 -6.63
CA ILE A 49 -19.52 10.15 -5.62
C ILE A 49 -17.99 10.14 -5.65
N VAL A 50 -17.38 10.25 -6.83
CA VAL A 50 -15.92 10.30 -7.02
C VAL A 50 -15.38 11.66 -6.63
N THR A 51 -15.99 12.73 -7.10
CA THR A 51 -15.61 14.12 -6.74
C THR A 51 -15.63 14.32 -5.22
N ASP A 52 -16.66 13.84 -4.58
CA ASP A 52 -16.85 13.96 -3.13
C ASP A 52 -15.77 13.16 -2.37
N ILE A 53 -15.46 11.93 -2.79
CA ILE A 53 -14.41 11.14 -2.14
C ILE A 53 -13.01 11.69 -2.41
N LEU A 54 -12.71 12.14 -3.62
CA LEU A 54 -11.44 12.79 -3.95
C LEU A 54 -11.22 14.05 -3.13
N SER A 55 -12.28 14.84 -2.86
CA SER A 55 -12.18 16.01 -1.98
C SER A 55 -11.73 15.66 -0.55
N MET A 56 -12.06 14.43 -0.09
CA MET A 56 -11.65 13.91 1.21
C MET A 56 -10.27 13.25 1.19
N ILE A 57 -9.79 12.79 0.04
CA ILE A 57 -8.51 12.09 -0.08
C ILE A 57 -7.37 13.05 -0.41
N LYS A 58 -7.60 14.10 -1.20
CA LYS A 58 -6.56 15.02 -1.67
C LYS A 58 -5.69 15.57 -0.53
N ARG A 59 -4.43 15.82 -0.83
CA ARG A 59 -3.51 16.46 0.09
C ARG A 59 -3.90 17.92 0.35
N ILE A 60 -3.92 18.33 1.62
CA ILE A 60 -4.22 19.71 2.03
C ILE A 60 -2.96 20.33 2.62
N SER A 61 -2.50 21.43 2.01
CA SER A 61 -1.30 22.13 2.49
C SER A 61 -1.53 22.72 3.89
N GLY A 62 -0.60 22.45 4.81
CA GLY A 62 -0.67 22.94 6.18
C GLY A 62 -1.55 22.12 7.13
N GLU A 63 -2.18 21.04 6.65
CA GLU A 63 -2.91 20.11 7.50
C GLU A 63 -1.94 19.34 8.41
N THR A 64 -2.34 19.11 9.66
CA THR A 64 -1.55 18.24 10.56
C THR A 64 -1.70 16.78 10.17
N LEU A 65 -0.68 15.96 10.48
CA LEU A 65 -0.74 14.51 10.23
C LEU A 65 -1.96 13.85 10.90
N GLU A 66 -2.32 14.32 12.11
CA GLU A 66 -3.47 13.80 12.84
C GLU A 66 -4.80 14.13 12.14
N ASP A 67 -4.96 15.36 11.64
CA ASP A 67 -6.16 15.78 10.93
C ASP A 67 -6.29 15.07 9.58
N GLU A 68 -5.18 14.91 8.86
CA GLU A 68 -5.09 14.15 7.63
C GLU A 68 -5.51 12.68 7.85
N MET A 69 -5.03 12.05 8.90
CA MET A 69 -5.43 10.68 9.26
C MET A 69 -6.91 10.58 9.62
N LYS A 70 -7.46 11.52 10.38
CA LYS A 70 -8.90 11.57 10.70
C LYS A 70 -9.74 11.70 9.43
N ARG A 71 -9.33 12.56 8.51
CA ARG A 71 -10.00 12.79 7.23
C ARG A 71 -9.97 11.54 6.35
N LEU A 72 -8.83 10.87 6.23
CA LEU A 72 -8.71 9.62 5.48
C LEU A 72 -9.48 8.46 6.13
N ALA A 73 -9.50 8.36 7.46
CA ALA A 73 -10.33 7.38 8.16
C ALA A 73 -11.82 7.57 7.85
N LYS A 74 -12.28 8.83 7.78
CA LYS A 74 -13.65 9.18 7.38
C LYS A 74 -13.91 8.80 5.91
N ALA A 75 -12.95 9.07 5.02
CA ALA A 75 -13.04 8.66 3.61
C ALA A 75 -13.17 7.13 3.48
N LEU A 76 -12.34 6.35 4.19
CA LEU A 76 -12.43 4.89 4.23
C LEU A 76 -13.79 4.40 4.71
N GLY A 77 -14.33 5.00 5.77
CA GLY A 77 -15.69 4.70 6.26
C GLY A 77 -16.75 4.95 5.18
N LYS A 78 -16.67 6.07 4.46
CA LYS A 78 -17.58 6.42 3.38
C LYS A 78 -17.45 5.48 2.17
N ILE A 79 -16.23 5.14 1.75
CA ILE A 79 -15.97 4.17 0.68
C ILE A 79 -16.60 2.82 1.02
N LYS A 80 -16.47 2.36 2.26
CA LYS A 80 -17.08 1.13 2.73
C LYS A 80 -18.62 1.20 2.68
N THR A 81 -19.21 2.30 3.14
CA THR A 81 -20.67 2.50 3.14
C THR A 81 -21.24 2.54 1.72
N LEU A 82 -20.55 3.21 0.80
CA LEU A 82 -20.96 3.36 -0.61
C LEU A 82 -20.36 2.26 -1.51
N GLY A 83 -19.87 1.18 -0.92
CA GLY A 83 -19.14 0.13 -1.66
C GLY A 83 -19.91 -0.47 -2.84
N ASN A 84 -21.23 -0.60 -2.74
CA ASN A 84 -22.05 -1.11 -3.84
C ASN A 84 -22.14 -0.09 -5.01
N ASP A 85 -22.23 1.19 -4.71
CA ASP A 85 -22.31 2.23 -5.73
C ASP A 85 -20.96 2.37 -6.44
N PHE A 86 -19.85 2.33 -5.69
CA PHE A 86 -18.51 2.28 -6.27
C PHE A 86 -18.30 1.04 -7.14
N ARG A 87 -18.76 -0.15 -6.72
CA ARG A 87 -18.64 -1.37 -7.55
C ARG A 87 -19.45 -1.27 -8.85
N LYS A 88 -20.63 -0.66 -8.80
CA LYS A 88 -21.43 -0.44 -10.02
C LYS A 88 -20.73 0.52 -10.99
N LEU A 89 -20.09 1.57 -10.45
CA LEU A 89 -19.41 2.58 -11.24
C LEU A 89 -18.07 2.10 -11.79
N LEU A 90 -17.22 1.55 -10.92
CA LEU A 90 -15.83 1.21 -11.23
C LEU A 90 -15.66 -0.25 -11.71
N GLY A 91 -16.63 -1.10 -11.45
CA GLY A 91 -16.44 -2.55 -11.51
C GLY A 91 -15.68 -3.08 -10.28
N ASN A 92 -15.80 -4.38 -10.03
CA ASN A 92 -15.28 -4.98 -8.80
C ASN A 92 -13.74 -4.85 -8.66
N ASN A 93 -13.01 -5.10 -9.75
CA ASN A 93 -11.54 -5.10 -9.71
C ASN A 93 -10.97 -3.70 -9.41
N LEU A 94 -11.47 -2.68 -10.11
CA LEU A 94 -11.01 -1.31 -9.91
C LEU A 94 -11.42 -0.77 -8.54
N TYR A 95 -12.61 -1.14 -8.06
CA TYR A 95 -13.04 -0.81 -6.70
C TYR A 95 -12.12 -1.42 -5.63
N CYS A 96 -11.75 -2.70 -5.78
CA CYS A 96 -10.82 -3.35 -4.85
C CYS A 96 -9.45 -2.68 -4.87
N LEU A 97 -8.93 -2.33 -6.04
CA LEU A 97 -7.66 -1.62 -6.19
C LEU A 97 -7.72 -0.22 -5.56
N PHE A 98 -8.77 0.53 -5.83
CA PHE A 98 -9.02 1.84 -5.23
C PHE A 98 -9.03 1.76 -3.69
N GLN A 99 -9.79 0.82 -3.15
CA GLN A 99 -9.85 0.57 -1.71
C GLN A 99 -8.47 0.29 -1.12
N GLU A 100 -7.68 -0.57 -1.78
CA GLU A 100 -6.33 -0.93 -1.33
C GLU A 100 -5.39 0.28 -1.35
N HIS A 101 -5.45 1.13 -2.38
CA HIS A 101 -4.65 2.37 -2.43
C HIS A 101 -4.98 3.32 -1.27
N VAL A 102 -6.27 3.53 -0.97
CA VAL A 102 -6.66 4.41 0.15
C VAL A 102 -6.26 3.84 1.51
N HIS A 103 -6.36 2.51 1.68
CA HIS A 103 -5.86 1.83 2.88
C HIS A 103 -4.36 1.97 3.01
N THR A 104 -3.61 1.78 1.93
CA THR A 104 -2.14 1.91 1.92
C THR A 104 -1.71 3.32 2.28
N LEU A 105 -2.37 4.34 1.73
CA LEU A 105 -2.12 5.73 2.06
C LEU A 105 -2.35 5.99 3.57
N TYR A 106 -3.46 5.54 4.12
CA TYR A 106 -3.76 5.68 5.55
C TYR A 106 -2.71 4.98 6.43
N ASP A 107 -2.30 3.76 6.07
CA ASP A 107 -1.30 3.00 6.81
C ASP A 107 0.09 3.63 6.73
N SER A 108 0.44 4.26 5.59
CA SER A 108 1.69 5.02 5.44
C SER A 108 1.74 6.20 6.41
N LEU A 109 0.65 6.96 6.54
CA LEU A 109 0.57 8.07 7.50
C LEU A 109 0.62 7.57 8.94
N ARG A 110 -0.08 6.49 9.25
CA ARG A 110 -0.05 5.86 10.57
C ARG A 110 1.36 5.38 10.93
N PHE A 111 2.05 4.78 9.99
CA PHE A 111 3.45 4.37 10.18
C PHE A 111 4.35 5.57 10.46
N ASN A 112 4.20 6.66 9.70
CA ASN A 112 4.94 7.90 9.91
C ASN A 112 4.64 8.53 11.28
N GLN A 113 3.39 8.47 11.75
CA GLN A 113 3.01 8.95 13.08
C GLN A 113 3.74 8.19 14.19
N VAL A 114 3.91 6.88 14.04
CA VAL A 114 4.60 6.04 15.05
C VAL A 114 6.11 6.25 15.01
N ILE A 115 6.72 6.41 13.83
CA ILE A 115 8.18 6.56 13.71
C ILE A 115 8.66 7.97 14.08
N ASN A 116 7.89 9.01 13.76
CA ASN A 116 8.35 10.39 13.82
C ASN A 116 8.66 10.94 15.24
N PRO A 117 7.98 10.53 16.34
CA PRO A 117 8.22 11.18 17.64
C PRO A 117 9.31 10.54 18.50
N ALA A 118 9.73 9.32 18.28
CA ALA A 118 10.63 8.66 19.21
C ALA A 118 11.47 7.58 18.53
N LEU A 119 12.74 7.81 18.45
CA LEU A 119 13.74 6.86 17.96
C LEU A 119 14.08 5.79 19.01
N ASP A 120 13.16 5.46 19.94
CA ASP A 120 13.40 4.35 20.84
C ASP A 120 13.14 3.00 20.14
N TYR A 121 13.93 1.99 20.54
CA TYR A 121 13.88 0.66 19.92
C TYR A 121 12.52 -0.04 20.06
N LYS A 122 11.77 0.26 21.12
CA LYS A 122 10.45 -0.33 21.35
C LYS A 122 9.43 0.20 20.34
N THR A 123 9.43 1.50 20.13
CA THR A 123 8.57 2.19 19.16
C THR A 123 8.90 1.76 17.73
N ILE A 124 10.19 1.67 17.39
CA ILE A 124 10.64 1.14 16.10
C ILE A 124 10.14 -0.31 15.90
N GLY A 125 10.24 -1.15 16.94
CA GLY A 125 9.75 -2.53 16.89
C GLY A 125 8.26 -2.62 16.60
N ILE A 126 7.45 -1.77 17.22
CA ILE A 126 5.99 -1.68 16.98
C ILE A 126 5.71 -1.24 15.55
N ALA A 127 6.38 -0.19 15.09
CA ALA A 127 6.23 0.33 13.73
C ALA A 127 6.59 -0.72 12.68
N MET A 128 7.69 -1.45 12.86
CA MET A 128 8.10 -2.51 11.96
C MET A 128 7.08 -3.67 11.94
N ALA A 129 6.50 -4.04 13.08
CA ALA A 129 5.45 -5.05 13.13
C ALA A 129 4.18 -4.61 12.38
N GLU A 130 3.80 -3.35 12.46
CA GLU A 130 2.67 -2.81 11.69
C GLU A 130 2.98 -2.79 10.18
N ARG A 131 4.19 -2.38 9.78
CA ARG A 131 4.64 -2.44 8.38
C ARG A 131 4.57 -3.87 7.82
N GLU A 132 5.02 -4.87 8.57
CA GLU A 132 4.92 -6.27 8.16
C GLU A 132 3.48 -6.73 7.94
N LYS A 133 2.52 -6.27 8.75
CA LYS A 133 1.09 -6.57 8.55
C LYS A 133 0.57 -5.96 7.25
N VAL A 134 0.97 -4.73 6.92
CA VAL A 134 0.60 -4.07 5.65
C VAL A 134 1.19 -4.83 4.48
N MET A 135 2.47 -5.19 4.53
CA MET A 135 3.13 -5.99 3.49
C MET A 135 2.42 -7.34 3.26
N GLN A 136 2.03 -8.03 4.35
CA GLN A 136 1.24 -9.27 4.26
C GLN A 136 -0.12 -9.05 3.61
N ARG A 137 -0.78 -7.91 3.87
CA ARG A 137 -2.05 -7.55 3.22
C ARG A 137 -1.87 -7.34 1.73
N HIS A 138 -0.82 -6.62 1.30
CA HIS A 138 -0.50 -6.40 -0.11
C HIS A 138 -0.24 -7.72 -0.85
N VAL A 139 0.51 -8.64 -0.24
CA VAL A 139 0.74 -9.98 -0.82
C VAL A 139 -0.58 -10.74 -0.94
N LYS A 140 -1.42 -10.73 0.09
CA LYS A 140 -2.75 -11.38 0.05
C LYS A 140 -3.65 -10.75 -1.02
N PHE A 141 -3.62 -9.43 -1.15
CA PHE A 141 -4.35 -8.72 -2.21
C PHE A 141 -3.88 -9.17 -3.60
N SER A 142 -2.57 -9.21 -3.85
CA SER A 142 -2.01 -9.70 -5.11
C SER A 142 -2.43 -11.15 -5.39
N LEU A 143 -2.34 -12.03 -4.39
CA LEU A 143 -2.77 -13.44 -4.51
C LEU A 143 -4.26 -13.57 -4.85
N SER A 144 -5.12 -12.71 -4.30
CA SER A 144 -6.57 -12.76 -4.56
C SER A 144 -6.96 -12.39 -5.99
N HIS A 145 -6.05 -11.76 -6.74
CA HIS A 145 -6.26 -11.38 -8.14
C HIS A 145 -5.59 -12.33 -9.13
N MET A 146 -4.90 -13.36 -8.65
CA MET A 146 -4.23 -14.35 -9.47
C MET A 146 -5.22 -15.41 -10.00
N LYS A 147 -4.99 -15.86 -11.22
CA LYS A 147 -5.68 -17.00 -11.80
C LYS A 147 -5.05 -18.31 -11.31
N PRO A 148 -5.73 -19.47 -11.45
CA PRO A 148 -5.24 -20.74 -10.93
C PRO A 148 -3.84 -21.17 -11.38
N ASN A 149 -3.39 -20.74 -12.55
CA ASN A 149 -2.09 -21.09 -13.13
C ASN A 149 -1.04 -19.99 -13.03
N ASP A 150 -1.40 -18.83 -12.46
CA ASP A 150 -0.46 -17.73 -12.28
C ASP A 150 0.60 -18.09 -11.23
N LYS A 151 1.79 -17.52 -11.39
CA LYS A 151 2.91 -17.70 -10.45
C LYS A 151 3.27 -16.35 -9.83
N LEU A 152 3.41 -16.33 -8.53
CA LEU A 152 3.88 -15.16 -7.79
C LEU A 152 5.35 -15.32 -7.43
N VAL A 153 6.17 -14.33 -7.78
CA VAL A 153 7.55 -14.23 -7.34
C VAL A 153 7.65 -13.04 -6.38
N LEU A 154 7.93 -13.32 -5.11
CA LEU A 154 8.18 -12.30 -4.11
C LEU A 154 9.65 -11.93 -4.09
N MET A 155 9.95 -10.66 -4.31
CA MET A 155 11.31 -10.10 -4.24
C MET A 155 11.35 -9.05 -3.15
N GLY A 156 12.19 -9.26 -2.16
CA GLY A 156 12.33 -8.35 -1.04
C GLY A 156 13.65 -8.57 -0.31
N HIS A 157 13.93 -7.71 0.66
CA HIS A 157 15.09 -7.91 1.54
C HIS A 157 14.88 -9.16 2.38
N ASN A 158 15.95 -9.96 2.59
CA ASN A 158 15.91 -11.23 3.32
C ASN A 158 15.18 -11.14 4.67
N ARG A 159 15.27 -10.02 5.36
CA ARG A 159 14.58 -9.77 6.62
C ARG A 159 13.06 -9.88 6.51
N HIS A 160 12.48 -9.45 5.37
CA HIS A 160 11.03 -9.48 5.12
C HIS A 160 10.56 -10.83 4.57
N LEU A 161 11.46 -11.63 4.00
CA LEU A 161 11.14 -12.93 3.42
C LEU A 161 11.46 -14.11 4.35
N SER A 162 12.12 -13.85 5.48
CA SER A 162 12.47 -14.89 6.46
C SER A 162 11.24 -15.40 7.19
N LYS A 163 11.07 -16.73 7.21
CA LYS A 163 10.03 -17.39 8.01
C LYS A 163 10.39 -17.50 9.50
N GLU A 164 11.66 -17.23 9.86
CA GLU A 164 12.16 -17.38 11.22
C GLU A 164 12.07 -16.06 11.99
N SER A 165 10.91 -15.83 12.60
CA SER A 165 10.75 -14.74 13.58
C SER A 165 11.76 -14.80 14.74
N GLY A 166 12.34 -15.96 15.00
CA GLY A 166 13.39 -16.15 16.00
C GLY A 166 14.74 -15.52 15.64
N LEU A 167 15.08 -15.41 14.35
CA LEU A 167 16.29 -14.72 13.89
C LEU A 167 16.23 -13.21 14.14
N ILE A 168 15.05 -12.61 14.03
CA ILE A 168 14.83 -11.17 14.31
C ILE A 168 15.08 -10.88 15.80
N LYS A 169 14.77 -11.82 16.70
CA LYS A 169 15.07 -11.69 18.12
C LYS A 169 16.57 -11.83 18.44
N LYS A 170 17.32 -12.59 17.62
CA LYS A 170 18.76 -12.78 17.80
C LYS A 170 19.61 -11.66 17.19
N VAL A 171 19.07 -10.92 16.21
CA VAL A 171 19.70 -9.74 15.59
C VAL A 171 19.11 -8.46 16.18
N GLY A 172 18.62 -8.52 17.41
CA GLY A 172 18.39 -7.31 18.20
C GLY A 172 19.70 -6.50 18.21
N PRO A 173 19.65 -5.16 18.25
CA PRO A 173 20.86 -4.35 18.21
C PRO A 173 21.81 -4.88 19.27
N ALA A 174 23.05 -5.16 18.85
CA ALA A 174 24.12 -5.35 19.79
C ALA A 174 24.04 -4.17 20.75
N SER A 175 23.86 -4.44 22.05
CA SER A 175 23.86 -3.39 23.05
C SER A 175 25.09 -2.54 22.81
N PRO A 176 24.99 -1.22 22.64
CA PRO A 176 26.15 -0.36 22.62
C PRO A 176 26.72 -0.40 24.04
N GLY A 177 27.79 -1.13 24.24
CA GLY A 177 28.45 -1.22 25.55
C GLY A 177 28.71 -2.65 25.98
N GLY A 178 29.61 -3.29 25.33
CA GLY A 178 30.46 -4.39 25.80
C GLY A 178 31.85 -4.06 25.38
#